data_16d41d8fcf1d23b58137890a36887efb
#
_entry.id   16d41d8fcf1d23b58137890a36887efb
#
_cell.length_a   1.000
_cell.length_b   1.000
_cell.length_c   1.000
_cell.angle_alpha   90.00
_cell.angle_beta   90.00
_cell.angle_gamma   90.00
#
_symmetry.space_group_name_H-M   'P 1'
#
loop_
_entity.id
_entity.type
_entity.pdbx_description
1 polymer ?
#
loop_
_entity_poly.entity_id
_entity_poly.type
_entity_poly.pdbx_seq_one_letter_code
_entity_poly.pdbx_strand_id
1 'polypeptide(L)'
;MFTKRLKEARLALGISQRELGRRIGLSEDVVSSRVTRYELGSSEPDFVTASKLAKELGVPLAYLLADNDALADIILAAARMSPAEQRKLAAELKAKLKR
;
A
#
# COMPACT_ATOMS: atom_id res chain seq x y z
N MET A 1 -7.55 -5.43 -4.10
CA MET A 1 -8.02 -4.05 -4.11
C MET A 1 -7.54 -3.34 -2.86
N PHE A 2 -7.74 -2.04 -2.79
CA PHE A 2 -7.19 -1.22 -1.72
C PHE A 2 -7.52 -1.73 -0.31
N THR A 3 -8.78 -2.03 -0.05
CA THR A 3 -9.24 -2.45 1.28
C THR A 3 -8.56 -3.73 1.75
N LYS A 4 -8.52 -4.71 0.88
CA LYS A 4 -7.88 -6.00 1.17
C LYS A 4 -6.40 -5.84 1.42
N ARG A 5 -5.70 -5.08 0.57
CA ARG A 5 -4.25 -4.91 0.70
C ARG A 5 -3.86 -4.08 1.90
N LEU A 6 -4.69 -3.08 2.24
CA LEU A 6 -4.48 -2.30 3.44
C LEU A 6 -4.47 -3.20 4.67
N LYS A 7 -5.49 -4.05 4.80
CA LYS A 7 -5.59 -4.98 5.92
C LYS A 7 -4.45 -6.00 5.92
N GLU A 8 -4.15 -6.59 4.77
CA GLU A 8 -3.07 -7.57 4.64
C GLU A 8 -1.72 -6.97 5.02
N ALA A 9 -1.42 -5.77 4.55
CA ALA A 9 -0.17 -5.09 4.87
C ALA A 9 -0.08 -4.77 6.36
N ARG A 10 -1.19 -4.34 6.97
CA ARG A 10 -1.23 -4.07 8.41
C ARG A 10 -0.96 -5.34 9.22
N LEU A 11 -1.62 -6.44 8.86
CA LEU A 11 -1.43 -7.72 9.54
C LEU A 11 -0.02 -8.27 9.35
N ALA A 12 0.56 -8.08 8.16
CA ALA A 12 1.93 -8.50 7.89
C ALA A 12 2.93 -7.72 8.77
N LEU A 13 2.63 -6.47 9.05
CA LEU A 13 3.47 -5.65 9.93
C LEU A 13 3.23 -5.96 11.41
N GLY A 14 2.14 -6.66 11.73
CA GLY A 14 1.83 -7.07 13.10
C GLY A 14 1.28 -5.96 13.98
N ILE A 15 0.67 -4.93 13.39
CA ILE A 15 0.13 -3.82 14.17
C ILE A 15 -1.40 -3.81 14.14
N SER A 16 -1.99 -3.22 15.18
CA SER A 16 -3.44 -3.08 15.29
C SER A 16 -3.94 -1.92 14.42
N GLN A 17 -5.25 -1.90 14.16
CA GLN A 17 -5.90 -0.77 13.52
C GLN A 17 -5.65 0.52 14.30
N ARG A 18 -5.71 0.43 15.63
CA ARG A 18 -5.47 1.57 16.52
C ARG A 18 -4.04 2.10 16.34
N GLU A 19 -3.06 1.21 16.32
CA GLU A 19 -1.67 1.63 16.15
C GLU A 19 -1.44 2.28 14.78
N LEU A 20 -2.01 1.71 13.73
CA LEU A 20 -1.90 2.29 12.39
C LEU A 20 -2.51 3.70 12.35
N GLY A 21 -3.70 3.86 12.93
CA GLY A 21 -4.35 5.16 13.00
C GLY A 21 -3.53 6.17 13.77
N ARG A 22 -2.90 5.75 14.85
CA ARG A 22 -2.02 6.59 15.65
C ARG A 22 -0.80 7.05 14.84
N ARG A 23 -0.20 6.15 14.07
CA ARG A 23 0.99 6.46 13.25
C ARG A 23 0.72 7.46 12.16
N ILE A 24 -0.49 7.50 11.64
CA ILE A 24 -0.86 8.50 10.61
C ILE A 24 -1.43 9.79 11.21
N GLY A 25 -1.45 9.90 12.53
CA GLY A 25 -1.81 11.14 13.22
C GLY A 25 -3.29 11.32 13.51
N LEU A 26 -4.08 10.26 13.51
CA LEU A 26 -5.50 10.35 13.88
C LEU A 26 -5.64 10.54 15.39
N SER A 27 -6.66 11.32 15.79
CA SER A 27 -6.94 11.55 17.20
C SER A 27 -7.45 10.26 17.87
N GLU A 28 -7.23 10.13 19.17
CA GLU A 28 -7.55 8.91 19.94
C GLU A 28 -9.00 8.48 19.85
N ASP A 29 -9.93 9.40 19.70
CA ASP A 29 -11.35 9.09 19.63
C ASP A 29 -11.78 8.49 18.27
N VAL A 30 -10.93 8.59 17.23
CA VAL A 30 -11.26 8.06 15.90
C VAL A 30 -10.23 7.08 15.35
N VAL A 31 -9.11 6.84 16.02
CA VAL A 31 -8.00 6.03 15.48
C VAL A 31 -8.45 4.66 14.98
N SER A 32 -9.20 3.92 15.79
CA SER A 32 -9.59 2.56 15.45
C SER A 32 -10.75 2.55 14.45
N SER A 33 -11.77 3.35 14.68
CA SER A 33 -12.96 3.35 13.81
C SER A 33 -12.66 3.86 12.40
N ARG A 34 -11.76 4.84 12.26
CA ARG A 34 -11.40 5.37 10.96
C ARG A 34 -10.69 4.32 10.10
N VAL A 35 -9.69 3.63 10.68
CA VAL A 35 -8.96 2.58 9.98
C VAL A 35 -9.89 1.41 9.65
N THR A 36 -10.78 1.04 10.58
CA THR A 36 -11.77 -0.01 10.33
C THR A 36 -12.61 0.31 9.09
N ARG A 37 -13.07 1.55 8.96
CA ARG A 37 -13.87 1.96 7.79
C ARG A 37 -13.05 1.89 6.50
N TYR A 38 -11.79 2.26 6.54
CA TYR A 38 -10.92 2.14 5.38
C TYR A 38 -10.77 0.67 4.95
N GLU A 39 -10.60 -0.23 5.91
CA GLU A 39 -10.45 -1.67 5.61
C GLU A 39 -11.74 -2.31 5.14
N LEU A 40 -12.89 -1.79 5.57
CA LEU A 40 -14.18 -2.30 5.14
C LEU A 40 -14.68 -1.66 3.83
N GLY A 41 -14.05 -0.57 3.41
CA GLY A 41 -14.47 0.15 2.21
C GLY A 41 -15.67 1.07 2.41
N SER A 42 -16.11 1.27 3.67
CA SER A 42 -17.23 2.19 3.95
C SER A 42 -16.79 3.65 3.95
N SER A 43 -15.50 3.90 3.92
CA SER A 43 -14.92 5.23 3.82
C SER A 43 -13.61 5.12 3.05
N GLU A 44 -13.31 6.07 2.19
CA GLU A 44 -12.05 6.10 1.44
C GLU A 44 -11.15 7.20 2.00
N PRO A 45 -9.86 6.90 2.23
CA PRO A 45 -8.93 7.96 2.60
C PRO A 45 -8.65 8.84 1.38
N ASP A 46 -8.37 10.12 1.63
CA ASP A 46 -7.90 10.98 0.56
C ASP A 46 -6.47 10.59 0.17
N PHE A 47 -5.96 11.21 -0.89
CA PHE A 47 -4.63 10.88 -1.40
C PHE A 47 -3.53 11.04 -0.35
N VAL A 48 -3.58 12.13 0.41
CA VAL A 48 -2.57 12.40 1.43
C VAL A 48 -2.60 11.33 2.52
N THR A 49 -3.79 10.98 2.99
CA THR A 49 -3.96 9.94 4.02
C THR A 49 -3.54 8.57 3.49
N ALA A 50 -3.92 8.23 2.26
CA ALA A 50 -3.51 6.98 1.64
C ALA A 50 -1.99 6.86 1.52
N SER A 51 -1.32 7.96 1.17
CA SER A 51 0.14 8.02 1.09
C SER A 51 0.78 7.81 2.46
N LYS A 52 0.20 8.40 3.52
CA LYS A 52 0.68 8.19 4.89
C LYS A 52 0.52 6.74 5.32
N LEU A 53 -0.61 6.13 5.00
CA LEU A 53 -0.85 4.72 5.29
C LEU A 53 0.20 3.83 4.62
N ALA A 54 0.44 4.04 3.33
CA ALA A 54 1.43 3.27 2.59
C ALA A 54 2.82 3.41 3.21
N LYS A 55 3.20 4.64 3.55
CA LYS A 55 4.51 4.91 4.16
C LYS A 55 4.66 4.17 5.49
N GLU A 56 3.66 4.25 6.37
CA GLU A 56 3.72 3.57 7.68
C GLU A 56 3.71 2.05 7.54
N LEU A 57 3.08 1.53 6.51
CA LEU A 57 3.06 0.09 6.24
C LEU A 57 4.30 -0.40 5.51
N GLY A 58 5.16 0.51 5.05
CA GLY A 58 6.38 0.15 4.34
C GLY A 58 6.14 -0.39 2.94
N VAL A 59 5.06 0.03 2.29
CA VAL A 59 4.72 -0.40 0.93
C VAL A 59 4.51 0.81 0.04
N PRO A 60 4.74 0.68 -1.28
CA PRO A 60 4.40 1.79 -2.18
C PRO A 60 2.88 1.97 -2.25
N LEU A 61 2.43 3.21 -2.43
CA LEU A 61 1.00 3.47 -2.60
C LEU A 61 0.43 2.67 -3.77
N ALA A 62 1.20 2.53 -4.86
CA ALA A 62 0.78 1.74 -6.02
C ALA A 62 0.45 0.29 -5.67
N TYR A 63 1.11 -0.29 -4.68
CA TYR A 63 0.79 -1.64 -4.20
C TYR A 63 -0.65 -1.70 -3.66
N LEU A 64 -1.04 -0.71 -2.89
CA LEU A 64 -2.39 -0.66 -2.31
C LEU A 64 -3.46 -0.45 -3.39
N LEU A 65 -3.12 0.22 -4.48
CA LEU A 65 -4.06 0.62 -5.53
C LEU A 65 -4.09 -0.33 -6.74
N ALA A 66 -3.24 -1.33 -6.77
CA ALA A 66 -3.14 -2.23 -7.93
C ALA A 66 -4.46 -2.97 -8.20
N ASP A 67 -4.75 -3.18 -9.48
CA ASP A 67 -6.02 -3.77 -9.92
C ASP A 67 -6.16 -5.25 -9.56
N ASN A 68 -5.04 -5.97 -9.48
CA ASN A 68 -5.08 -7.41 -9.19
C ASN A 68 -3.88 -7.79 -8.34
N ASP A 69 -3.95 -8.99 -7.75
CA ASP A 69 -2.93 -9.45 -6.81
C ASP A 69 -1.58 -9.69 -7.47
N ALA A 70 -1.56 -10.19 -8.70
CA ALA A 70 -0.31 -10.43 -9.40
C ALA A 70 0.45 -9.12 -9.64
N LEU A 71 -0.26 -8.09 -10.11
CA LEU A 71 0.34 -6.78 -10.32
C LEU A 71 0.84 -6.19 -8.99
N ALA A 72 0.04 -6.32 -7.93
CA ALA A 72 0.44 -5.85 -6.61
C ALA A 72 1.74 -6.51 -6.15
N ASP A 73 1.87 -7.82 -6.33
CA ASP A 73 3.08 -8.55 -5.95
C ASP A 73 4.29 -8.08 -6.76
N ILE A 74 4.12 -7.84 -8.05
CA ILE A 74 5.18 -7.32 -8.92
C ILE A 74 5.63 -5.94 -8.42
N ILE A 75 4.68 -5.07 -8.13
CA ILE A 75 4.98 -3.72 -7.62
C ILE A 75 5.78 -3.80 -6.32
N LEU A 76 5.34 -4.62 -5.39
CA LEU A 76 5.99 -4.75 -4.10
C LEU A 76 7.42 -5.29 -4.26
N ALA A 77 7.61 -6.32 -5.07
CA ALA A 77 8.91 -6.91 -5.33
C ALA A 77 9.84 -5.88 -6.01
N ALA A 78 9.35 -5.21 -7.04
CA ALA A 78 10.13 -4.21 -7.76
C ALA A 78 10.52 -3.04 -6.86
N ALA A 79 9.65 -2.64 -5.94
CA ALA A 79 9.93 -1.54 -5.02
C ALA A 79 11.12 -1.84 -4.09
N ARG A 80 11.42 -3.12 -3.86
CA ARG A 80 12.52 -3.56 -3.00
C ARG A 80 13.84 -3.72 -3.72
N MET A 81 13.83 -3.57 -5.04
CA MET A 81 15.04 -3.64 -5.86
C MET A 81 15.78 -2.30 -5.80
N SER A 82 17.08 -2.34 -6.08
CA SER A 82 17.86 -1.12 -6.20
C SER A 82 17.41 -0.32 -7.43
N PRO A 83 17.68 1.00 -7.47
CA PRO A 83 17.36 1.79 -8.66
C PRO A 83 17.99 1.24 -9.95
N ALA A 84 19.21 0.70 -9.88
CA ALA A 84 19.86 0.10 -11.04
C ALA A 84 19.11 -1.14 -11.52
N GLU A 85 18.71 -2.01 -10.58
CA GLU A 85 17.92 -3.20 -10.90
C GLU A 85 16.56 -2.83 -11.47
N GLN A 86 15.93 -1.80 -10.93
CA GLN A 86 14.64 -1.31 -11.43
C GLN A 86 14.76 -0.82 -12.88
N ARG A 87 15.82 -0.06 -13.18
CA ARG A 87 16.06 0.42 -14.55
C ARG A 87 16.25 -0.72 -15.53
N LYS A 88 17.01 -1.73 -15.12
CA LYS A 88 17.27 -2.90 -15.97
C LYS A 88 15.96 -3.67 -16.23
N LEU A 89 15.19 -3.93 -15.18
CA LEU A 89 13.91 -4.63 -15.30
C LEU A 89 12.94 -3.85 -16.19
N ALA A 90 12.86 -2.54 -16.00
CA ALA A 90 12.00 -1.69 -16.83
C ALA A 90 12.35 -1.78 -18.29
N ALA A 91 13.65 -1.76 -18.61
CA ALA A 91 14.13 -1.88 -19.99
C ALA A 91 13.77 -3.26 -20.59
N GLU A 92 13.95 -4.32 -19.84
CA GLU A 92 13.60 -5.68 -20.26
C GLU A 92 12.10 -5.82 -20.53
N LEU A 93 11.26 -5.28 -19.65
CA LEU A 93 9.82 -5.35 -19.82
C LEU A 93 9.35 -4.52 -21.01
N LYS A 94 9.91 -3.33 -21.20
CA LYS A 94 9.58 -2.51 -22.37
C LYS A 94 9.94 -3.23 -23.66
N ALA A 95 11.08 -3.91 -23.71
CA ALA A 95 11.49 -4.66 -24.89
C ALA A 95 10.52 -5.79 -25.21
N LYS A 96 10.01 -6.49 -24.17
CA LYS A 96 9.02 -7.56 -24.36
C LYS A 96 7.69 -7.05 -24.89
N LEU A 97 7.30 -5.82 -24.49
CA LEU A 97 6.01 -5.25 -24.86
C LEU A 97 6.09 -4.38 -26.10
N LYS A 98 7.26 -4.24 -26.69
CA LYS A 98 7.45 -3.45 -27.91
C LYS A 98 6.70 -4.09 -29.06
N ARG A 99 5.93 -3.25 -29.76
CA ARG A 99 5.13 -3.68 -30.91
C ARG A 99 5.48 -2.91 -32.16
#